data_802020aca2ae283cb62b32cbc910c964
#
_entry.id   802020aca2ae283cb62b32cbc910c964
#
_cell.length_a   1.000
_cell.length_b   1.000
_cell.length_c   1.000
_cell.angle_alpha   90.00
_cell.angle_beta   90.00
_cell.angle_gamma   90.00
#
_symmetry.space_group_name_H-M   'P 1'
#
loop_
_entity.id
_entity.type
_entity.pdbx_description
1 polymer ?
#
loop_
_entity_poly.entity_id
_entity_poly.type
_entity_poly.pdbx_seq_one_letter_code
_entity_poly.pdbx_strand_id
1 'polypeptide(L)' 'MIVEYIEAALGKAKYDIIRDEEPYYGEVPGLKGIWATGKTLEECRKNLSEVIEGWIIVRIKKGLFIPSC' A
#
# COMPACT_ATOMS: atom_id res chain seq x y z
N MET A 1 -5.78 4.50 -14.93
CA MET A 1 -4.39 4.02 -14.90
C MET A 1 -3.84 3.93 -13.49
N ILE A 2 -3.84 5.03 -12.73
CA ILE A 2 -3.38 4.98 -11.33
C ILE A 2 -4.30 4.10 -10.49
N VAL A 3 -5.61 4.19 -10.70
CA VAL A 3 -6.58 3.40 -9.95
C VAL A 3 -6.34 1.90 -10.17
N GLU A 4 -6.13 1.49 -11.41
CA GLU A 4 -5.87 0.09 -11.74
C GLU A 4 -4.58 -0.41 -11.12
N TYR A 5 -3.55 0.44 -11.09
CA TYR A 5 -2.29 0.10 -10.44
C TYR A 5 -2.49 -0.12 -8.93
N ILE A 6 -3.21 0.79 -8.27
CA ILE A 6 -3.50 0.68 -6.84
C ILE A 6 -4.31 -0.59 -6.56
N GLU A 7 -5.33 -0.87 -7.36
CA GLU A 7 -6.14 -2.08 -7.20
C GLU A 7 -5.30 -3.34 -7.37
N ALA A 8 -4.41 -3.37 -8.36
CA ALA A 8 -3.52 -4.50 -8.57
C ALA A 8 -2.56 -4.69 -7.39
N ALA A 9 -2.00 -3.59 -6.87
CA ALA A 9 -1.11 -3.63 -5.72
C ALA A 9 -1.85 -4.13 -4.48
N LEU A 10 -3.06 -3.63 -4.23
CA LEU A 10 -3.87 -4.08 -3.11
C LEU A 10 -4.24 -5.55 -3.22
N GLY A 11 -4.44 -6.04 -4.44
CA GLY A 11 -4.72 -7.46 -4.68
C GLY A 11 -3.55 -8.36 -4.33
N LYS A 12 -2.34 -7.84 -4.32
CA LYS A 12 -1.12 -8.58 -3.94
C LYS A 12 -0.71 -8.32 -2.50
N ALA A 13 -1.39 -7.42 -1.81
CA ALA A 13 -1.05 -7.07 -0.44
C ALA A 13 -1.20 -8.26 0.49
N LYS A 14 -0.33 -8.33 1.49
CA LYS A 14 -0.40 -9.31 2.55
C LYS A 14 -0.72 -8.61 3.84
N TYR A 15 -1.65 -9.17 4.60
CA TYR A 15 -2.09 -8.60 5.86
C TYR A 15 -1.74 -9.53 7.00
N ASP A 16 -1.39 -8.95 8.14
CA ASP A 16 -1.05 -9.69 9.33
C ASP A 16 -1.58 -8.96 10.56
N ILE A 17 -1.61 -9.66 11.68
CA ILE A 17 -2.03 -9.08 12.95
C ILE A 17 -0.79 -8.92 13.82
N ILE A 18 -0.52 -7.68 14.23
CA ILE A 18 0.63 -7.34 15.06
C ILE A 18 0.18 -6.82 16.42
N ARG A 19 1.10 -6.75 17.37
CA ARG A 19 0.81 -6.19 18.69
C ARG A 19 1.02 -4.68 18.65
N ASP A 20 -0.06 -3.96 18.37
CA ASP A 20 -0.04 -2.52 18.29
C ASP A 20 -1.46 -2.00 18.54
N GLU A 21 -1.59 -0.69 18.76
CA GLU A 21 -2.90 -0.03 18.88
C GLU A 21 -3.69 -0.17 17.59
N GLU A 22 -2.98 -0.22 16.47
CA GLU A 22 -3.55 -0.55 15.16
C GLU A 22 -3.04 -1.94 14.78
N PRO A 23 -3.75 -3.02 15.17
CA PRO A 23 -3.20 -4.37 15.08
C PRO A 23 -3.16 -4.94 13.66
N TYR A 24 -3.89 -4.36 12.72
CA TYR A 24 -3.85 -4.85 11.34
C TYR A 24 -2.73 -4.17 10.58
N TYR A 25 -1.85 -4.98 10.02
CA TYR A 25 -0.69 -4.54 9.26
C TYR A 25 -0.81 -5.07 7.84
N GLY A 26 -0.59 -4.21 6.86
CA GLY A 26 -0.61 -4.60 5.45
C GLY A 26 0.64 -4.11 4.74
N GLU A 27 1.15 -4.94 3.84
CA GLU A 27 2.29 -4.59 3.00
C GLU A 27 2.10 -5.14 1.60
N VAL A 28 2.81 -4.58 0.63
CA VAL A 28 2.78 -5.05 -0.75
C VAL A 28 4.13 -5.69 -1.07
N PRO A 29 4.18 -7.01 -1.28
CA PRO A 29 5.42 -7.68 -1.67
C PRO A 29 5.96 -7.07 -2.98
N GLY A 30 7.25 -6.82 -3.02
CA GLY A 30 7.90 -6.21 -4.19
C GLY A 30 7.94 -4.70 -4.18
N LEU A 31 7.17 -4.04 -3.33
CA LEU A 31 7.22 -2.58 -3.15
C LEU A 31 7.79 -2.30 -1.77
N LYS A 32 9.10 -2.10 -1.71
CA LYS A 32 9.79 -1.86 -0.43
C LYS A 32 9.33 -0.56 0.21
N GLY A 33 9.07 -0.62 1.51
CA GLY A 33 8.67 0.55 2.27
C GLY A 33 7.20 0.91 2.14
N ILE A 34 6.43 0.13 1.41
CA ILE A 34 4.99 0.34 1.26
C ILE A 34 4.26 -0.55 2.26
N TRP A 35 3.79 0.06 3.33
CA TRP A 35 3.05 -0.64 4.38
C TRP A 35 2.11 0.33 5.07
N ALA A 36 1.12 -0.19 5.76
CA ALA A 36 0.18 0.59 6.53
C ALA A 36 -0.40 -0.25 7.66
N THR A 37 -1.00 0.42 8.63
CA THR A 37 -1.69 -0.24 9.74
C THR A 37 -3.10 0.32 9.85
N GLY A 38 -3.93 -0.35 10.62
CA GLY A 38 -5.29 0.11 10.90
C GLY A 38 -5.90 -0.62 12.07
N LYS A 39 -6.95 -0.05 12.62
CA LYS A 39 -7.69 -0.65 13.73
C LYS A 39 -8.58 -1.78 13.26
N THR A 40 -8.94 -1.77 11.99
CA THR A 40 -9.69 -2.83 11.32
C THR A 40 -8.98 -3.17 10.03
N LEU A 41 -9.30 -4.33 9.46
CA LEU A 41 -8.73 -4.73 8.18
C LEU A 41 -9.11 -3.75 7.08
N GLU A 42 -10.36 -3.29 7.08
CA GLU A 42 -10.84 -2.32 6.11
C GLU A 42 -10.09 -0.99 6.21
N GLU A 43 -9.88 -0.50 7.44
CA GLU A 43 -9.11 0.72 7.67
C GLU A 43 -7.65 0.56 7.21
N CYS A 44 -7.04 -0.58 7.51
CA CYS A 44 -5.68 -0.89 7.08
C CYS A 44 -5.58 -0.85 5.54
N ARG A 45 -6.53 -1.48 4.85
CA ARG A 45 -6.58 -1.49 3.39
C ARG A 45 -6.72 -0.09 2.81
N LYS A 46 -7.59 0.73 3.42
CA LYS A 46 -7.76 2.13 3.01
C LYS A 46 -6.47 2.92 3.17
N ASN A 47 -5.83 2.78 4.34
CA ASN A 47 -4.57 3.47 4.62
C ASN A 47 -3.48 3.02 3.67
N LEU A 48 -3.43 1.73 3.36
CA LEU A 48 -2.46 1.20 2.41
C LEU A 48 -2.66 1.77 1.01
N SER A 49 -3.90 1.91 0.56
CA SER A 49 -4.20 2.51 -0.74
C SER A 49 -3.72 3.96 -0.82
N GLU A 50 -3.86 4.72 0.27
CA GLU A 50 -3.38 6.10 0.34
C GLU A 50 -1.86 6.17 0.29
N VAL A 51 -1.17 5.25 0.95
CA VAL A 51 0.29 5.17 0.91
C VAL A 51 0.77 4.87 -0.51
N ILE A 52 0.14 3.92 -1.19
CA ILE A 52 0.48 3.56 -2.57
C ILE A 52 0.26 4.76 -3.49
N GLU A 53 -0.87 5.46 -3.34
CA GLU A 53 -1.18 6.63 -4.15
C GLU A 53 -0.11 7.72 -4.00
N GLY A 54 0.24 8.06 -2.77
CA GLY A 54 1.28 9.06 -2.51
C GLY A 54 2.63 8.66 -3.08
N TRP A 55 3.00 7.38 -2.97
CA TRP A 55 4.23 6.85 -3.51
C TRP A 55 4.28 6.97 -5.04
N ILE A 56 3.17 6.62 -5.73
CA ILE A 56 3.09 6.73 -7.18
C ILE A 56 3.24 8.18 -7.63
N ILE A 57 2.53 9.09 -6.97
CA ILE A 57 2.56 10.52 -7.32
C ILE A 57 3.97 11.07 -7.23
N VAL A 58 4.69 10.75 -6.16
CA VAL A 58 6.08 11.19 -5.98
C VAL A 58 6.97 10.64 -7.07
N ARG A 59 6.80 9.38 -7.42
CA ARG A 59 7.62 8.76 -8.48
C ARG A 59 7.35 9.39 -9.84
N ILE A 60 6.09 9.66 -10.15
CA ILE A 60 5.72 10.34 -11.41
C ILE A 60 6.35 11.72 -11.46
N LYS A 61 6.25 12.49 -10.39
CA LYS A 61 6.81 13.85 -10.34
C LYS A 61 8.33 13.87 -10.51
N LYS A 62 9.01 12.85 -10.00
CA LYS A 62 10.46 12.77 -10.08
C LYS A 62 10.96 11.98 -11.30
N GLY A 63 10.04 11.47 -12.11
CA GLY A 63 10.41 10.65 -13.27
C GLY A 63 11.04 9.32 -12.89
N LEU A 64 10.73 8.79 -11.73
CA LEU A 64 11.28 7.53 -11.24
C LEU A 64 10.53 6.34 -11.81
N PHE A 65 11.22 5.20 -11.88
CA PHE A 65 10.64 3.96 -12.35
C PHE A 65 9.53 3.47 -11.42
N ILE A 66 8.41 3.03 -12.01
CA ILE A 66 7.30 2.43 -11.27
C ILE A 66 7.28 0.94 -11.60
N PRO A 67 7.59 0.07 -10.61
CA PRO A 67 7.57 -1.38 -10.84
C PRO A 67 6.16 -1.85 -11.21
N SER A 68 6.07 -2.80 -12.13
CA SER A 68 4.78 -3.43 -12.41
C SER A 68 4.35 -4.35 -11.28
N CYS A 69 3.06 -4.45 -11.07
CA CYS A 69 2.47 -5.31 -10.06
C CYS A 69 2.07 -6.67 -10.64
#